data_30c572697b4c20b43ce4f7965220be4e
#
_entry.id   30c572697b4c20b43ce4f7965220be4e
#
_cell.length_a   1.000
_cell.length_b   1.000
_cell.length_c   1.000
_cell.angle_alpha   90.00
_cell.angle_beta   90.00
_cell.angle_gamma   90.00
#
_symmetry.space_group_name_H-M   'P 1'
#
loop_
_entity.id
_entity.type
_entity.pdbx_description
1 polymer ?
#
loop_
_entity_poly.entity_id
_entity_poly.type
_entity_poly.pdbx_seq_one_letter_code
_entity_poly.pdbx_strand_id
1 'polypeptide(L)'
;MIYVLNTLIVPVNFDEDDEARVTLRRASLEEAQALLRNGFTSAVGHEGTAQVLSELLGIPVDYRRDRPSIFMKKGDKGLHFFMKKRLPEGVVLTSEELKNLDYWLVISEIE
;
A
#
# COMPACT_ATOMS: atom_id res chain seq x y z
N MET A 1 -11.34 -2.39 -7.95
CA MET A 1 -10.05 -3.04 -7.66
C MET A 1 -9.32 -2.32 -6.54
N ILE A 2 -8.73 -3.07 -5.65
CA ILE A 2 -7.99 -2.52 -4.51
C ILE A 2 -6.53 -2.96 -4.63
N TYR A 3 -5.61 -2.00 -4.49
CA TYR A 3 -4.18 -2.23 -4.60
C TYR A 3 -3.48 -1.86 -3.29
N VAL A 4 -2.43 -2.59 -2.94
CA VAL A 4 -1.54 -2.24 -1.83
C VAL A 4 -0.22 -1.78 -2.44
N LEU A 5 0.21 -0.56 -2.08
CA LEU A 5 1.41 0.07 -2.61
C LEU A 5 2.35 0.46 -1.45
N ASN A 6 3.64 0.43 -1.73
CA ASN A 6 4.67 0.78 -0.73
C ASN A 6 5.21 2.21 -0.89
N THR A 7 4.48 3.05 -1.60
CA THR A 7 4.81 4.48 -1.80
C THR A 7 3.54 5.30 -1.80
N LEU A 8 3.68 6.63 -1.67
CA LEU A 8 2.56 7.58 -1.78
C LEU A 8 2.33 8.04 -3.23
N ILE A 9 2.70 7.23 -4.18
CA ILE A 9 2.47 7.50 -5.60
C ILE A 9 1.19 6.81 -6.03
N VAL A 10 0.31 7.55 -6.70
CA VAL A 10 -0.94 7.02 -7.26
C VAL A 10 -0.77 6.90 -8.78
N PRO A 11 -0.60 5.67 -9.29
CA PRO A 11 -0.37 5.47 -10.73
C PRO A 11 -1.69 5.49 -11.51
N VAL A 12 -2.12 6.68 -11.88
CA VAL A 12 -3.39 6.87 -12.60
C VAL A 12 -3.25 6.50 -14.08
N ASN A 13 -4.26 5.83 -14.62
CA ASN A 13 -4.35 5.51 -16.04
C ASN A 13 -4.99 6.67 -16.79
N PHE A 14 -4.27 7.22 -17.76
CA PHE A 14 -4.72 8.33 -18.60
C PHE A 14 -5.03 7.93 -20.04
N ASP A 15 -5.17 6.64 -20.32
CA ASP A 15 -5.46 6.20 -21.69
C ASP A 15 -6.86 6.59 -22.16
N GLU A 16 -7.82 6.59 -21.26
CA GLU A 16 -9.23 6.91 -21.58
C GLU A 16 -9.68 8.26 -21.05
N ASP A 17 -9.04 8.76 -20.00
CA ASP A 17 -9.40 10.01 -19.34
C ASP A 17 -8.23 10.97 -19.33
N ASP A 18 -8.49 12.25 -19.67
CA ASP A 18 -7.47 13.30 -19.64
C ASP A 18 -7.27 13.89 -18.23
N GLU A 19 -8.19 13.64 -17.35
CA GLU A 19 -8.17 14.17 -15.99
C GLU A 19 -8.54 13.09 -14.99
N ALA A 20 -7.99 13.19 -13.81
CA ALA A 20 -8.36 12.33 -12.69
C ALA A 20 -8.41 13.14 -11.41
N ARG A 21 -9.39 12.83 -10.57
CA ARG A 21 -9.47 13.36 -9.22
C ARG A 21 -9.13 12.25 -8.25
N VAL A 22 -8.20 12.51 -7.37
CA VAL A 22 -7.73 11.54 -6.38
C VAL A 22 -7.92 12.13 -5.00
N THR A 23 -8.63 11.40 -4.17
CA THR A 23 -8.75 11.73 -2.75
C THR A 23 -7.77 10.91 -1.97
N LEU A 24 -6.95 11.55 -1.15
CA LEU A 24 -6.03 10.91 -0.23
C LEU A 24 -6.47 11.20 1.19
N ARG A 25 -6.56 10.17 2.01
CA ARG A 25 -6.84 10.36 3.43
C ARG A 25 -6.01 9.40 4.28
N ARG A 26 -5.61 9.86 5.44
CA ARG A 26 -4.93 9.00 6.40
C ARG A 26 -5.91 7.96 6.93
N ALA A 27 -5.45 6.72 7.04
CA ALA A 27 -6.26 5.62 7.54
C ALA A 27 -5.68 5.05 8.83
N SER A 28 -6.56 4.54 9.67
CA SER A 28 -6.14 3.73 10.80
C SER A 28 -5.80 2.32 10.34
N LEU A 29 -5.13 1.55 11.20
CA LEU A 29 -4.84 0.16 10.93
C LEU A 29 -6.13 -0.64 10.72
N GLU A 30 -7.16 -0.35 11.50
CA GLU A 30 -8.47 -1.01 11.41
C GLU A 30 -9.16 -0.72 10.09
N GLU A 31 -9.10 0.52 9.62
CA GLU A 31 -9.66 0.90 8.32
C GLU A 31 -8.93 0.20 7.18
N ALA A 32 -7.61 0.09 7.27
CA ALA A 32 -6.81 -0.62 6.28
C ALA A 32 -7.17 -2.11 6.22
N GLN A 33 -7.30 -2.74 7.37
CA GLN A 33 -7.72 -4.15 7.45
C GLN A 33 -9.11 -4.36 6.85
N ALA A 34 -10.05 -3.47 7.15
CA ALA A 34 -11.40 -3.54 6.61
C ALA A 34 -11.41 -3.39 5.09
N LEU A 35 -10.60 -2.49 4.54
CA LEU A 35 -10.49 -2.28 3.11
C LEU A 35 -10.00 -3.54 2.39
N LEU A 36 -9.04 -4.24 2.97
CA LEU A 36 -8.39 -5.39 2.33
C LEU A 36 -9.12 -6.71 2.56
N ARG A 37 -10.15 -6.72 3.42
CA ARG A 37 -10.84 -7.94 3.84
C ARG A 37 -11.40 -8.76 2.68
N ASN A 38 -11.90 -8.11 1.65
CA ASN A 38 -12.55 -8.77 0.51
C ASN A 38 -11.61 -9.03 -0.67
N GLY A 39 -10.32 -8.87 -0.46
CA GLY A 39 -9.31 -9.13 -1.46
C GLY A 39 -8.66 -7.87 -2.00
N PHE A 40 -7.46 -8.04 -2.50
CA PHE A 40 -6.65 -6.95 -3.04
C PHE A 40 -5.52 -7.50 -3.91
N THR A 41 -4.92 -6.62 -4.70
CA THR A 41 -3.72 -6.95 -5.48
C THR A 41 -2.53 -6.24 -4.85
N SER A 42 -1.49 -6.99 -4.52
CA SER A 42 -0.26 -6.40 -4.00
C SER A 42 0.59 -5.82 -5.13
N ALA A 43 1.01 -4.58 -4.96
CA ALA A 43 1.98 -3.91 -5.81
C ALA A 43 3.26 -3.58 -5.03
N VAL A 44 3.49 -4.25 -3.91
CA VAL A 44 4.65 -4.02 -3.07
C VAL A 44 5.88 -4.67 -3.72
N GLY A 45 6.84 -3.84 -4.09
CA GLY A 45 8.06 -4.28 -4.77
C GLY A 45 9.29 -4.37 -3.86
N HIS A 46 9.12 -4.28 -2.56
CA HIS A 46 10.18 -4.37 -1.57
C HIS A 46 9.84 -5.47 -0.55
N GLU A 47 10.70 -6.48 -0.47
CA GLU A 47 10.44 -7.67 0.34
C GLU A 47 10.26 -7.35 1.83
N GLY A 48 11.15 -6.53 2.39
CA GLY A 48 11.08 -6.13 3.78
C GLY A 48 9.79 -5.37 4.11
N THR A 49 9.33 -4.51 3.20
CA THR A 49 8.08 -3.77 3.35
C THR A 49 6.87 -4.71 3.31
N ALA A 50 6.87 -5.68 2.41
CA ALA A 50 5.79 -6.67 2.35
C ALA A 50 5.69 -7.46 3.65
N GLN A 51 6.81 -7.84 4.22
CA GLN A 51 6.86 -8.56 5.50
C GLN A 51 6.32 -7.70 6.65
N VAL A 52 6.75 -6.44 6.73
CA VAL A 52 6.27 -5.50 7.74
C VAL A 52 4.77 -5.30 7.63
N LEU A 53 4.26 -5.09 6.42
CA LEU A 53 2.83 -4.91 6.18
C LEU A 53 2.03 -6.16 6.57
N SER A 54 2.53 -7.34 6.21
CA SER A 54 1.86 -8.59 6.56
C SER A 54 1.71 -8.74 8.07
N GLU A 55 2.74 -8.39 8.82
CA GLU A 55 2.70 -8.47 10.27
C GLU A 55 1.81 -7.40 10.89
N LEU A 56 1.88 -6.15 10.41
CA LEU A 56 1.06 -5.06 10.92
C LEU A 56 -0.42 -5.30 10.66
N LEU A 57 -0.77 -5.74 9.47
CA LEU A 57 -2.15 -5.92 9.06
C LEU A 57 -2.73 -7.26 9.52
N GLY A 58 -1.88 -8.24 9.84
CA GLY A 58 -2.33 -9.61 10.08
C GLY A 58 -2.93 -10.27 8.85
N ILE A 59 -2.58 -9.77 7.67
CA ILE A 59 -3.05 -10.24 6.36
C ILE A 59 -1.83 -10.46 5.50
N PRO A 60 -1.69 -11.61 4.81
CA PRO A 60 -0.54 -11.84 3.93
C PRO A 60 -0.50 -10.82 2.79
N VAL A 61 0.61 -10.11 2.67
CA VAL A 61 0.88 -9.17 1.59
C VAL A 61 2.05 -9.71 0.80
N ASP A 62 1.82 -10.05 -0.47
CA ASP A 62 2.83 -10.65 -1.31
C ASP A 62 3.88 -9.64 -1.76
N TYR A 63 5.13 -10.10 -1.80
CA TYR A 63 6.20 -9.37 -2.44
C TYR A 63 6.18 -9.68 -3.94
N ARG A 64 6.18 -8.63 -4.74
CA ARG A 64 6.17 -8.77 -6.19
C ARG A 64 7.38 -8.11 -6.83
N ARG A 65 8.43 -8.88 -7.01
CA ARG A 65 9.66 -8.42 -7.65
C ARG A 65 9.45 -8.08 -9.12
N ASP A 66 8.71 -8.93 -9.83
CA ASP A 66 8.43 -8.79 -11.26
C ASP A 66 7.01 -8.28 -11.51
N ARG A 67 6.55 -7.38 -10.65
CA ARG A 67 5.20 -6.85 -10.76
C ARG A 67 4.96 -6.20 -12.11
N PRO A 68 3.82 -6.49 -12.76
CA PRO A 68 3.43 -5.75 -13.94
C PRO A 68 3.18 -4.29 -13.55
N SER A 69 3.32 -3.39 -14.51
CA SER A 69 2.93 -1.99 -14.30
C SER A 69 1.46 -1.92 -13.92
N ILE A 70 1.17 -1.27 -12.81
CA ILE A 70 -0.19 -1.10 -12.32
C ILE A 70 -0.65 0.30 -12.66
N PHE A 71 -1.83 0.39 -13.29
CA PHE A 71 -2.47 1.65 -13.59
C PHE A 71 -3.88 1.64 -13.03
N MET A 72 -4.17 2.59 -12.16
CA MET A 72 -5.45 2.70 -11.47
C MET A 72 -6.40 3.60 -12.24
N LYS A 73 -7.66 3.24 -12.24
CA LYS A 73 -8.73 3.96 -12.95
C LYS A 73 -9.87 4.31 -12.01
N LYS A 74 -10.85 5.04 -12.50
CA LYS A 74 -12.02 5.43 -11.70
C LYS A 74 -12.63 4.26 -10.96
N GLY A 75 -12.88 4.46 -9.68
CA GLY A 75 -13.41 3.45 -8.79
C GLY A 75 -12.36 2.61 -8.09
N ASP A 76 -11.11 2.64 -8.53
CA ASP A 76 -10.02 1.91 -7.88
C ASP A 76 -9.59 2.63 -6.59
N LYS A 77 -9.21 1.83 -5.61
CA LYS A 77 -8.68 2.31 -4.34
C LYS A 77 -7.28 1.76 -4.11
N GLY A 78 -6.47 2.54 -3.42
CA GLY A 78 -5.15 2.11 -3.02
C GLY A 78 -4.96 2.21 -1.52
N LEU A 79 -4.25 1.26 -0.95
CA LEU A 79 -3.72 1.36 0.39
C LEU A 79 -2.21 1.59 0.26
N HIS A 80 -1.75 2.74 0.73
CA HIS A 80 -0.37 3.14 0.65
C HIS A 80 0.27 3.05 2.03
N PHE A 81 1.41 2.39 2.08
CA PHE A 81 2.23 2.33 3.28
C PHE A 81 3.45 3.21 3.06
N PHE A 82 3.57 4.23 3.89
CA PHE A 82 4.70 5.15 3.84
C PHE A 82 5.44 5.15 5.16
N MET A 83 6.69 4.70 5.16
CA MET A 83 7.57 4.80 6.30
C MET A 83 8.35 6.11 6.22
N LYS A 84 8.26 6.90 7.28
CA LYS A 84 9.02 8.15 7.36
C LYS A 84 10.52 7.90 7.43
N LYS A 85 10.91 6.72 7.90
CA LYS A 85 12.30 6.30 7.97
C LYS A 85 12.48 5.06 7.12
N ARG A 86 13.33 5.15 6.11
CA ARG A 86 13.57 4.05 5.17
C ARG A 86 14.27 2.88 5.86
N LEU A 87 13.75 1.67 5.65
CA LEU A 87 14.39 0.44 6.11
C LEU A 87 15.52 0.04 5.15
N PRO A 88 16.70 -0.31 5.66
CA PRO A 88 17.72 -0.96 4.84
C PRO A 88 17.21 -2.32 4.32
N GLU A 89 17.68 -2.74 3.15
CA GLU A 89 17.34 -4.05 2.62
C GLU A 89 17.84 -5.16 3.55
N GLY A 90 17.06 -6.23 3.65
CA GLY A 90 17.40 -7.41 4.43
C GLY A 90 17.19 -7.28 5.93
N VAL A 91 16.67 -6.15 6.39
CA VAL A 91 16.37 -5.97 7.82
C VAL A 91 15.02 -6.60 8.14
N VAL A 92 15.02 -7.51 9.11
CA VAL A 92 13.82 -8.08 9.68
C VAL A 92 13.55 -7.36 11.00
N LEU A 93 12.38 -6.74 11.11
CA LEU A 93 12.00 -6.02 12.31
C LEU A 93 11.44 -6.99 13.36
N THR A 94 11.82 -6.75 14.61
CA THR A 94 11.23 -7.46 15.75
C THR A 94 9.82 -6.91 16.01
N SER A 95 9.01 -7.64 16.77
CA SER A 95 7.68 -7.18 17.18
C SER A 95 7.72 -5.86 17.92
N GLU A 96 8.76 -5.63 18.71
CA GLU A 96 8.94 -4.38 19.44
C GLU A 96 9.28 -3.22 18.50
N GLU A 97 10.15 -3.45 17.52
CA GLU A 97 10.50 -2.46 16.51
C GLU A 97 9.29 -2.09 15.66
N LEU A 98 8.41 -3.06 15.34
CA LEU A 98 7.17 -2.81 14.61
C LEU A 98 6.23 -1.88 15.37
N LYS A 99 6.14 -2.00 16.68
CA LYS A 99 5.30 -1.13 17.53
C LYS A 99 5.79 0.32 17.51
N ASN A 100 7.08 0.54 17.28
CA ASN A 100 7.72 1.84 17.29
C ASN A 100 7.93 2.41 15.88
N LEU A 101 7.39 1.76 14.86
CA LEU A 101 7.50 2.26 13.48
C LEU A 101 6.75 3.57 13.33
N ASP A 102 7.43 4.54 12.73
CA ASP A 102 6.84 5.81 12.36
C ASP A 102 6.42 5.74 10.90
N TYR A 103 5.13 5.55 10.69
CA TYR A 103 4.57 5.33 9.36
C TYR A 103 3.19 5.95 9.20
N TRP A 104 2.79 6.11 7.95
CA TRP A 104 1.41 6.45 7.60
C TRP A 104 0.79 5.33 6.77
N LEU A 105 -0.48 5.06 7.04
CA LEU A 105 -1.35 4.33 6.13
C LEU A 105 -2.28 5.36 5.49
N VAL A 106 -2.32 5.36 4.17
CA VAL A 106 -3.11 6.32 3.40
C VAL A 106 -3.97 5.56 2.42
N ILE A 107 -5.25 5.91 2.36
CA ILE A 107 -6.16 5.36 1.36
C ILE A 107 -6.34 6.39 0.26
N SER A 108 -6.12 5.96 -0.98
CA SER A 108 -6.43 6.75 -2.17
C SER A 108 -7.68 6.21 -2.83
N GLU A 109 -8.44 7.12 -3.43
CA GLU A 109 -9.61 6.77 -4.24
C GLU A 109 -9.62 7.61 -5.50
N ILE A 110 -9.74 6.97 -6.64
CA ILE A 110 -9.86 7.67 -7.92
C ILE A 110 -11.34 7.85 -8.22
N GLU A 111 -11.73 9.11 -8.24
CA GLU A 111 -13.12 9.52 -8.47
C GLU A 111 -13.47 9.64 -9.94
#